data_60e45ea035195481982e746634158d2b
#
_entry.id   60e45ea035195481982e746634158d2b
#
_cell.length_a   1.000
_cell.length_b   1.000
_cell.length_c   1.000
_cell.angle_alpha   90.00
_cell.angle_beta   90.00
_cell.angle_gamma   90.00
#
_symmetry.space_group_name_H-M   'P 1'
#
loop_
_entity.id
_entity.type
_entity.pdbx_description
1 polymer ?
#
loop_
_entity_poly.entity_id
_entity_poly.type
_entity_poly.pdbx_seq_one_letter_code
_entity_poly.pdbx_strand_id
1 'polypeptide(L)'
;MKPIDPRLIARIGPARRYVLVTAALGFLTAFTILIQSLLVARMLSVVLAPTPLTADGLGPLGRLVPLDTRDMAKGLPLLIAAVLARVLIVWAQERLAHRAGTKVISELREAVVDHAASMGPRWLATGKGTEVVTTVTRGLDGLLPYFVRYLPQLMLAATVTPLMFVVVLGLDRRSALIVALTVPLVPLFMVLVGLETRRRSQKHLDAMERLGARTLDLIAGVPTLRALGRERGPATRVRDLGNAARKATMGSLRIAFMSGFVLEVITTLSVALVAVTLGFRMIQGGVSIETALAVLILAPEVYLPLRNVGTHFHASADGMAAADGAFSLLEQEPVAVGTPGGHIVDLRGLPLVFDSVSVATPDGTRLAPSSLTFTAAAGTLTVLRGPNGEGKSTALLALAGLLPPDKGTVRAGVGDTALDLQDADADAWAAQCAWVPQRPELGIEGRSLSLGQRQMLAYDRALTSGRSVFLLDEPTAHLDGAARERLIARLLKAVREGVTIVSATHDPLVIAAADLVVDVRAAHTALASGASS
;
A
#
# COMPACT_ATOMS: atom_id res chain seq x y z
N MET A 1 2.06 -15.23 -5.92
CA MET A 1 2.97 -14.05 -5.89
C MET A 1 4.15 -14.33 -6.80
N LYS A 2 4.48 -13.41 -7.68
CA LYS A 2 5.74 -13.48 -8.43
C LYS A 2 6.86 -13.05 -7.48
N PRO A 3 8.03 -13.69 -7.49
CA PRO A 3 9.13 -13.35 -6.59
C PRO A 3 9.63 -11.91 -6.76
N ILE A 4 9.42 -11.35 -7.94
CA ILE A 4 9.69 -9.95 -8.26
C ILE A 4 8.44 -9.40 -8.95
N ASP A 5 7.82 -8.35 -8.40
CA ASP A 5 6.68 -7.70 -9.05
C ASP A 5 7.16 -6.74 -10.13
N PRO A 6 6.83 -6.99 -11.41
CA PRO A 6 7.26 -6.14 -12.51
C PRO A 6 6.68 -4.72 -12.43
N ARG A 7 5.53 -4.52 -11.77
CA ARG A 7 4.90 -3.21 -11.59
C ARG A 7 5.73 -2.27 -10.73
N LEU A 8 6.35 -2.82 -9.64
CA LEU A 8 7.29 -2.06 -8.79
C LEU A 8 8.53 -1.60 -9.56
N ILE A 9 9.05 -2.46 -10.46
CA ILE A 9 10.24 -2.14 -11.26
C ILE A 9 9.92 -1.19 -12.42
N ALA A 10 8.74 -1.33 -13.04
CA ALA A 10 8.37 -0.57 -14.22
C ALA A 10 7.95 0.87 -13.89
N ARG A 11 7.19 1.06 -12.80
CA ARG A 11 6.64 2.38 -12.43
C ARG A 11 7.59 3.25 -11.61
N ILE A 12 8.60 2.65 -10.94
CA ILE A 12 9.46 3.36 -10.01
C ILE A 12 10.91 3.29 -10.49
N GLY A 13 11.39 4.34 -11.16
CA GLY A 13 12.74 4.42 -11.72
C GLY A 13 13.90 4.08 -10.77
N PRO A 14 13.87 4.51 -9.49
CA PRO A 14 14.85 4.12 -8.47
C PRO A 14 14.95 2.61 -8.21
N ALA A 15 13.85 1.86 -8.33
CA ALA A 15 13.82 0.42 -8.08
C ALA A 15 14.70 -0.36 -9.08
N ARG A 16 14.73 0.04 -10.35
CA ARG A 16 15.54 -0.62 -11.39
C ARG A 16 17.04 -0.47 -11.13
N ARG A 17 17.49 0.74 -10.77
CA ARG A 17 18.91 0.98 -10.42
C ARG A 17 19.30 0.21 -9.16
N TYR A 18 18.41 0.17 -8.18
CA TYR A 18 18.62 -0.58 -6.95
C TYR A 18 18.80 -2.09 -7.22
N VAL A 19 17.95 -2.71 -8.04
CA VAL A 19 18.08 -4.14 -8.39
C VAL A 19 19.42 -4.43 -9.05
N LEU A 20 19.87 -3.60 -10.00
CA LEU A 20 21.17 -3.78 -10.66
C LEU A 20 22.35 -3.64 -9.69
N VAL A 21 22.34 -2.62 -8.84
CA VAL A 21 23.40 -2.41 -7.85
C VAL A 21 23.40 -3.54 -6.82
N THR A 22 22.23 -4.01 -6.37
CA THR A 22 22.13 -5.13 -5.43
C THR A 22 22.64 -6.43 -6.04
N ALA A 23 22.36 -6.69 -7.32
CA ALA A 23 22.90 -7.84 -8.04
C ALA A 23 24.44 -7.78 -8.15
N ALA A 24 25.00 -6.61 -8.48
CA ALA A 24 26.45 -6.40 -8.55
C ALA A 24 27.12 -6.60 -7.18
N LEU A 25 26.54 -6.03 -6.11
CA LEU A 25 27.02 -6.23 -4.74
C LEU A 25 26.86 -7.69 -4.29
N GLY A 26 25.79 -8.37 -4.73
CA GLY A 26 25.61 -9.80 -4.49
C GLY A 26 26.71 -10.66 -5.13
N PHE A 27 27.09 -10.35 -6.37
CA PHE A 27 28.20 -11.01 -7.03
C PHE A 27 29.53 -10.75 -6.32
N LEU A 28 29.78 -9.50 -5.89
CA LEU A 28 30.97 -9.15 -5.13
C LEU A 28 31.02 -9.86 -3.77
N THR A 29 29.88 -9.99 -3.09
CA THR A 29 29.74 -10.78 -1.87
C THR A 29 30.07 -12.25 -2.12
N ALA A 30 29.56 -12.84 -3.20
CA ALA A 30 29.87 -14.24 -3.56
C ALA A 30 31.38 -14.45 -3.76
N PHE A 31 32.04 -13.51 -4.42
CA PHE A 31 33.47 -13.57 -4.66
C PHE A 31 34.31 -13.44 -3.36
N THR A 32 33.89 -12.52 -2.46
CA THR A 32 34.56 -12.39 -1.15
C THR A 32 34.36 -13.62 -0.27
N ILE A 33 33.19 -14.26 -0.29
CA ILE A 33 32.92 -15.53 0.40
C ILE A 33 33.84 -16.62 -0.14
N LEU A 34 34.00 -16.73 -1.46
CA LEU A 34 34.87 -17.71 -2.09
C LEU A 34 36.31 -17.54 -1.64
N ILE A 35 36.88 -16.34 -1.75
CA ILE A 35 38.25 -16.06 -1.35
C ILE A 35 38.43 -16.37 0.15
N GLN A 36 37.52 -15.92 0.99
CA GLN A 36 37.58 -16.15 2.43
C GLN A 36 37.56 -17.64 2.77
N SER A 37 36.66 -18.41 2.12
CA SER A 37 36.57 -19.86 2.34
C SER A 37 37.84 -20.62 1.91
N LEU A 38 38.41 -20.26 0.77
CA LEU A 38 39.65 -20.88 0.26
C LEU A 38 40.86 -20.51 1.14
N LEU A 39 40.95 -19.24 1.62
CA LEU A 39 41.99 -18.81 2.55
C LEU A 39 41.95 -19.59 3.87
N VAL A 40 40.76 -19.69 4.47
CA VAL A 40 40.58 -20.44 5.73
C VAL A 40 40.92 -21.91 5.54
N ALA A 41 40.43 -22.53 4.45
CA ALA A 41 40.75 -23.93 4.15
C ALA A 41 42.25 -24.15 4.00
N ARG A 42 42.96 -23.25 3.31
CA ARG A 42 44.39 -23.33 3.10
C ARG A 42 45.21 -23.14 4.39
N MET A 43 44.86 -22.13 5.18
CA MET A 43 45.55 -21.88 6.47
C MET A 43 45.32 -23.03 7.46
N LEU A 44 44.08 -23.54 7.53
CA LEU A 44 43.73 -24.64 8.43
C LEU A 44 44.38 -25.97 8.02
N SER A 45 44.54 -26.20 6.71
CA SER A 45 45.22 -27.42 6.20
C SER A 45 46.67 -27.54 6.65
N VAL A 46 47.38 -26.41 6.78
CA VAL A 46 48.80 -26.40 7.29
C VAL A 46 48.86 -26.76 8.77
N VAL A 47 47.90 -26.31 9.56
CA VAL A 47 47.83 -26.60 10.99
C VAL A 47 47.50 -28.08 11.25
N LEU A 48 46.59 -28.64 10.45
CA LEU A 48 46.11 -30.01 10.64
C LEU A 48 46.99 -31.07 9.99
N ALA A 49 47.76 -30.74 8.96
CA ALA A 49 48.69 -31.66 8.30
C ALA A 49 50.02 -30.95 7.97
N PRO A 50 50.98 -30.96 8.88
CA PRO A 50 52.26 -30.29 8.70
C PRO A 50 53.17 -30.95 7.65
N THR A 51 52.77 -32.06 7.03
CA THR A 51 53.52 -32.68 5.90
C THR A 51 53.44 -31.81 4.65
N PRO A 52 54.49 -31.80 3.78
CA PRO A 52 54.48 -31.00 2.55
C PRO A 52 53.33 -31.44 1.64
N LEU A 53 52.23 -30.72 1.71
CA LEU A 53 51.10 -30.91 0.79
C LEU A 53 51.58 -30.50 -0.60
N THR A 54 51.41 -31.40 -1.57
CA THR A 54 51.67 -31.10 -2.99
C THR A 54 50.86 -29.86 -3.40
N ALA A 55 51.42 -29.01 -4.26
CA ALA A 55 50.89 -27.71 -4.63
C ALA A 55 49.44 -27.70 -5.22
N ASP A 56 48.89 -28.87 -5.49
CA ASP A 56 47.67 -29.06 -6.32
C ASP A 56 46.39 -29.38 -5.54
N GLY A 57 46.37 -29.23 -4.22
CA GLY A 57 45.18 -29.58 -3.40
C GLY A 57 43.89 -28.90 -3.79
N LEU A 58 43.95 -27.65 -4.28
CA LEU A 58 42.78 -26.88 -4.77
C LEU A 58 42.68 -26.85 -6.30
N GLY A 59 43.58 -27.53 -7.03
CA GLY A 59 43.61 -27.52 -8.48
C GLY A 59 43.67 -26.11 -9.08
N PRO A 60 42.92 -25.82 -10.17
CA PRO A 60 42.94 -24.51 -10.82
C PRO A 60 42.47 -23.36 -9.90
N LEU A 61 41.63 -23.65 -8.91
CA LEU A 61 41.13 -22.66 -7.94
C LEU A 61 42.20 -22.20 -6.95
N GLY A 62 43.26 -22.99 -6.76
CA GLY A 62 44.40 -22.58 -5.97
C GLY A 62 45.12 -21.33 -6.48
N ARG A 63 44.96 -21.01 -7.78
CA ARG A 63 45.52 -19.78 -8.37
C ARG A 63 44.83 -18.50 -7.87
N LEU A 64 43.61 -18.59 -7.38
CA LEU A 64 42.88 -17.45 -6.80
C LEU A 64 43.44 -17.01 -5.45
N VAL A 65 44.18 -17.90 -4.78
CA VAL A 65 44.79 -17.64 -3.47
C VAL A 65 46.28 -17.95 -3.56
N PRO A 66 47.19 -16.98 -3.37
CA PRO A 66 48.62 -17.18 -3.50
C PRO A 66 49.14 -18.30 -2.61
N LEU A 67 50.12 -19.09 -3.09
CA LEU A 67 50.72 -20.19 -2.33
C LEU A 67 51.40 -19.74 -1.04
N ASP A 68 51.93 -18.53 -1.03
CA ASP A 68 52.55 -17.88 0.14
C ASP A 68 51.57 -17.66 1.32
N THR A 69 50.27 -17.80 1.13
CA THR A 69 49.27 -17.67 2.20
C THR A 69 49.20 -18.88 3.13
N ARG A 70 49.99 -19.92 2.86
CA ARG A 70 50.27 -21.00 3.82
C ARG A 70 51.06 -20.48 5.03
N ASP A 71 51.90 -19.46 4.85
CA ASP A 71 52.49 -18.73 5.94
C ASP A 71 51.42 -17.88 6.64
N MET A 72 51.20 -18.16 7.93
CA MET A 72 50.22 -17.44 8.75
C MET A 72 50.45 -15.93 8.76
N ALA A 73 51.74 -15.51 8.70
CA ALA A 73 52.11 -14.10 8.69
C ALA A 73 51.61 -13.37 7.44
N LYS A 74 51.45 -14.05 6.31
CA LYS A 74 50.96 -13.49 5.05
C LYS A 74 49.48 -13.78 4.81
N GLY A 75 48.98 -14.93 5.27
CA GLY A 75 47.57 -15.34 5.09
C GLY A 75 46.59 -14.58 5.98
N LEU A 76 46.99 -14.30 7.23
CA LEU A 76 46.13 -13.61 8.20
C LEU A 76 45.76 -12.18 7.79
N PRO A 77 46.67 -11.31 7.32
CA PRO A 77 46.32 -9.98 6.83
C PRO A 77 45.35 -10.02 5.64
N LEU A 78 45.52 -10.97 4.71
CA LEU A 78 44.66 -11.14 3.56
C LEU A 78 43.26 -11.61 3.96
N LEU A 79 43.17 -12.51 4.94
CA LEU A 79 41.90 -12.95 5.52
C LEU A 79 41.18 -11.79 6.20
N ILE A 80 41.88 -10.98 7.00
CA ILE A 80 41.32 -9.79 7.64
C ILE A 80 40.80 -8.80 6.57
N ALA A 81 41.60 -8.57 5.53
CA ALA A 81 41.17 -7.69 4.43
C ALA A 81 39.90 -8.22 3.71
N ALA A 82 39.79 -9.53 3.47
CA ALA A 82 38.63 -10.16 2.87
C ALA A 82 37.41 -10.06 3.78
N VAL A 83 37.56 -10.23 5.10
CA VAL A 83 36.47 -10.06 6.07
C VAL A 83 36.03 -8.61 6.12
N LEU A 84 36.94 -7.65 6.19
CA LEU A 84 36.60 -6.22 6.18
C LEU A 84 35.92 -5.80 4.89
N ALA A 85 36.38 -6.30 3.73
CA ALA A 85 35.74 -6.08 2.45
C ALA A 85 34.27 -6.61 2.45
N ARG A 86 34.05 -7.83 2.96
CA ARG A 86 32.71 -8.41 3.10
C ARG A 86 31.82 -7.55 3.99
N VAL A 87 32.31 -7.10 5.14
CA VAL A 87 31.56 -6.22 6.05
C VAL A 87 31.17 -4.92 5.36
N LEU A 88 32.09 -4.29 4.63
CA LEU A 88 31.81 -3.05 3.89
C LEU A 88 30.77 -3.25 2.78
N ILE A 89 30.85 -4.36 2.05
CA ILE A 89 29.89 -4.69 0.99
C ILE A 89 28.50 -4.91 1.57
N VAL A 90 28.38 -5.70 2.64
CA VAL A 90 27.10 -5.96 3.32
C VAL A 90 26.52 -4.66 3.88
N TRP A 91 27.33 -3.85 4.54
CA TRP A 91 26.90 -2.53 5.04
C TRP A 91 26.42 -1.61 3.92
N ALA A 92 27.14 -1.55 2.80
CA ALA A 92 26.73 -0.77 1.64
C ALA A 92 25.41 -1.29 1.06
N GLN A 93 25.24 -2.61 0.97
CA GLN A 93 24.04 -3.27 0.49
C GLN A 93 22.83 -2.94 1.36
N GLU A 94 22.94 -3.05 2.68
CA GLU A 94 21.85 -2.72 3.61
C GLU A 94 21.49 -1.23 3.55
N ARG A 95 22.50 -0.35 3.53
CA ARG A 95 22.27 1.10 3.43
C ARG A 95 21.56 1.50 2.14
N LEU A 96 21.97 0.93 1.01
CA LEU A 96 21.34 1.18 -0.29
C LEU A 96 19.92 0.59 -0.34
N ALA A 97 19.72 -0.60 0.20
CA ALA A 97 18.43 -1.26 0.30
C ALA A 97 17.43 -0.43 1.11
N HIS A 98 17.85 0.06 2.26
CA HIS A 98 17.00 0.90 3.11
C HIS A 98 16.61 2.22 2.42
N ARG A 99 17.59 2.91 1.81
CA ARG A 99 17.33 4.16 1.07
C ARG A 99 16.41 3.96 -0.12
N ALA A 100 16.61 2.89 -0.89
CA ALA A 100 15.77 2.58 -2.03
C ALA A 100 14.35 2.20 -1.58
N GLY A 101 14.22 1.36 -0.55
CA GLY A 101 12.93 0.96 0.00
C GLY A 101 12.11 2.13 0.53
N THR A 102 12.72 3.01 1.33
CA THR A 102 12.02 4.19 1.85
C THR A 102 11.59 5.16 0.75
N LYS A 103 12.43 5.34 -0.30
CA LYS A 103 12.07 6.19 -1.43
C LYS A 103 10.90 5.62 -2.23
N VAL A 104 10.94 4.32 -2.54
CA VAL A 104 9.84 3.62 -3.25
C VAL A 104 8.53 3.72 -2.47
N ILE A 105 8.58 3.50 -1.15
CA ILE A 105 7.40 3.60 -0.28
C ILE A 105 6.84 5.02 -0.27
N SER A 106 7.71 6.04 -0.22
CA SER A 106 7.29 7.44 -0.25
C SER A 106 6.62 7.82 -1.56
N GLU A 107 7.22 7.47 -2.71
CA GLU A 107 6.66 7.73 -4.04
C GLU A 107 5.30 7.00 -4.24
N LEU A 108 5.20 5.75 -3.79
CA LEU A 108 3.95 5.00 -3.88
C LEU A 108 2.87 5.59 -2.96
N ARG A 109 3.26 6.06 -1.77
CA ARG A 109 2.36 6.71 -0.82
C ARG A 109 1.78 8.00 -1.39
N GLU A 110 2.62 8.84 -1.96
CA GLU A 110 2.22 10.09 -2.63
C GLU A 110 1.27 9.79 -3.79
N ALA A 111 1.64 8.87 -4.69
CA ALA A 111 0.79 8.48 -5.81
C ALA A 111 -0.58 7.94 -5.38
N VAL A 112 -0.64 7.13 -4.31
CA VAL A 112 -1.90 6.59 -3.79
C VAL A 112 -2.78 7.69 -3.18
N VAL A 113 -2.20 8.64 -2.45
CA VAL A 113 -2.94 9.76 -1.85
C VAL A 113 -3.50 10.68 -2.94
N ASP A 114 -2.68 11.06 -3.91
CA ASP A 114 -3.08 11.93 -5.00
C ASP A 114 -4.17 11.28 -5.85
N HIS A 115 -4.00 9.99 -6.16
CA HIS A 115 -5.00 9.24 -6.91
C HIS A 115 -6.31 9.07 -6.12
N ALA A 116 -6.24 8.78 -4.82
CA ALA A 116 -7.43 8.68 -3.97
C ALA A 116 -8.18 10.03 -3.87
N ALA A 117 -7.44 11.15 -3.84
CA ALA A 117 -8.05 12.48 -3.88
C ALA A 117 -8.76 12.74 -5.22
N SER A 118 -8.21 12.29 -6.34
CA SER A 118 -8.83 12.42 -7.66
C SER A 118 -10.07 11.55 -7.88
N MET A 119 -10.29 10.52 -7.04
CA MET A 119 -11.49 9.65 -7.11
C MET A 119 -12.79 10.35 -6.66
N GLY A 120 -12.67 11.51 -6.05
CA GLY A 120 -13.79 12.34 -5.65
C GLY A 120 -14.47 11.96 -4.33
N PRO A 121 -15.30 12.87 -3.79
CA PRO A 121 -15.87 12.74 -2.43
C PRO A 121 -16.83 11.56 -2.29
N ARG A 122 -17.56 11.20 -3.35
CA ARG A 122 -18.49 10.06 -3.34
C ARG A 122 -17.75 8.73 -3.12
N TRP A 123 -16.64 8.53 -3.82
CA TRP A 123 -15.81 7.33 -3.67
C TRP A 123 -15.24 7.22 -2.25
N LEU A 124 -14.75 8.33 -1.69
CA LEU A 124 -14.27 8.38 -0.32
C LEU A 124 -15.37 8.07 0.71
N ALA A 125 -16.60 8.52 0.47
CA ALA A 125 -17.74 8.28 1.36
C ALA A 125 -18.21 6.81 1.38
N THR A 126 -17.81 5.96 0.42
CA THR A 126 -18.14 4.51 0.41
C THR A 126 -17.35 3.69 1.46
N GLY A 127 -16.57 4.34 2.31
CA GLY A 127 -15.70 3.69 3.31
C GLY A 127 -14.31 3.33 2.79
N LYS A 128 -14.06 3.42 1.48
CA LYS A 128 -12.74 3.16 0.85
C LYS A 128 -11.66 4.13 1.33
N GLY A 129 -12.03 5.34 1.75
CA GLY A 129 -11.11 6.29 2.36
C GLY A 129 -10.37 5.72 3.59
N THR A 130 -11.04 4.93 4.44
CA THR A 130 -10.41 4.28 5.59
C THR A 130 -9.42 3.19 5.16
N GLU A 131 -9.73 2.45 4.09
CA GLU A 131 -8.84 1.46 3.50
C GLU A 131 -7.58 2.11 2.94
N VAL A 132 -7.72 3.23 2.22
CA VAL A 132 -6.59 4.04 1.73
C VAL A 132 -5.70 4.51 2.88
N VAL A 133 -6.29 5.10 3.92
CA VAL A 133 -5.54 5.57 5.10
C VAL A 133 -4.77 4.41 5.75
N THR A 134 -5.38 3.25 5.90
CA THR A 134 -4.72 2.06 6.48
C THR A 134 -3.58 1.57 5.59
N THR A 135 -3.80 1.50 4.28
CA THR A 135 -2.78 1.10 3.30
C THR A 135 -1.60 2.06 3.32
N VAL A 136 -1.85 3.36 3.27
CA VAL A 136 -0.82 4.42 3.22
C VAL A 136 -0.03 4.53 4.53
N THR A 137 -0.69 4.38 5.70
CA THR A 137 -0.03 4.59 7.00
C THR A 137 0.69 3.35 7.53
N ARG A 138 0.14 2.16 7.34
CA ARG A 138 0.69 0.92 7.89
C ARG A 138 1.03 -0.12 6.82
N GLY A 139 0.17 -0.25 5.80
CA GLY A 139 0.32 -1.28 4.79
C GLY A 139 1.62 -1.15 4.01
N LEU A 140 1.90 0.03 3.47
CA LEU A 140 3.09 0.28 2.65
C LEU A 140 4.40 0.18 3.44
N ASP A 141 4.41 0.43 4.76
CA ASP A 141 5.62 0.24 5.58
C ASP A 141 6.04 -1.24 5.64
N GLY A 142 5.09 -2.17 5.48
CA GLY A 142 5.36 -3.59 5.33
C GLY A 142 6.19 -3.97 4.09
N LEU A 143 6.35 -3.05 3.12
CA LEU A 143 7.25 -3.24 1.98
C LEU A 143 8.74 -3.09 2.33
N LEU A 144 9.09 -2.45 3.44
CA LEU A 144 10.49 -2.24 3.80
C LEU A 144 11.26 -3.56 3.97
N PRO A 145 10.74 -4.61 4.66
CA PRO A 145 11.37 -5.93 4.71
C PRO A 145 11.56 -6.58 3.34
N TYR A 146 10.67 -6.33 2.38
CA TYR A 146 10.83 -6.82 1.01
C TYR A 146 12.09 -6.26 0.35
N PHE A 147 12.31 -4.94 0.43
CA PHE A 147 13.49 -4.30 -0.15
C PHE A 147 14.78 -4.58 0.63
N VAL A 148 14.72 -4.55 1.97
CA VAL A 148 15.93 -4.63 2.82
C VAL A 148 16.39 -6.07 3.04
N ARG A 149 15.47 -7.02 3.14
CA ARG A 149 15.80 -8.41 3.51
C ARG A 149 15.54 -9.41 2.39
N TYR A 150 14.32 -9.42 1.83
CA TYR A 150 13.93 -10.45 0.87
C TYR A 150 14.64 -10.32 -0.48
N LEU A 151 14.57 -9.16 -1.11
CA LEU A 151 15.13 -8.92 -2.45
C LEU A 151 16.66 -9.11 -2.52
N PRO A 152 17.47 -8.62 -1.55
CA PRO A 152 18.89 -8.93 -1.51
C PRO A 152 19.20 -10.42 -1.38
N GLN A 153 18.44 -11.14 -0.52
CA GLN A 153 18.64 -12.59 -0.37
C GLN A 153 18.24 -13.36 -1.63
N LEU A 154 17.22 -12.92 -2.35
CA LEU A 154 16.87 -13.50 -3.64
C LEU A 154 18.01 -13.31 -4.67
N MET A 155 18.62 -12.13 -4.72
CA MET A 155 19.78 -11.86 -5.59
C MET A 155 21.01 -12.69 -5.16
N LEU A 156 21.26 -12.82 -3.86
CA LEU A 156 22.31 -13.69 -3.34
C LEU A 156 22.06 -15.17 -3.67
N ALA A 157 20.81 -15.63 -3.55
CA ALA A 157 20.46 -17.01 -3.96
C ALA A 157 20.69 -17.24 -5.45
N ALA A 158 20.43 -16.25 -6.29
CA ALA A 158 20.66 -16.33 -7.73
C ALA A 158 22.14 -16.23 -8.14
N THR A 159 23.01 -15.67 -7.29
CA THR A 159 24.44 -15.45 -7.59
C THR A 159 25.36 -16.38 -6.80
N VAL A 160 25.21 -16.41 -5.47
CA VAL A 160 26.10 -17.19 -4.57
C VAL A 160 25.88 -18.70 -4.75
N THR A 161 24.61 -19.15 -4.74
CA THR A 161 24.32 -20.59 -4.83
C THR A 161 24.88 -21.24 -6.10
N PRO A 162 24.65 -20.74 -7.34
CA PRO A 162 25.24 -21.36 -8.51
C PRO A 162 26.75 -21.20 -8.57
N LEU A 163 27.32 -20.08 -8.14
CA LEU A 163 28.77 -19.88 -8.11
C LEU A 163 29.44 -20.89 -7.17
N MET A 164 28.96 -21.01 -5.93
CA MET A 164 29.50 -21.95 -4.96
C MET A 164 29.33 -23.41 -5.41
N PHE A 165 28.19 -23.73 -6.05
CA PHE A 165 27.96 -25.04 -6.64
C PHE A 165 29.01 -25.37 -7.71
N VAL A 166 29.30 -24.46 -8.63
CA VAL A 166 30.32 -24.65 -9.67
C VAL A 166 31.71 -24.81 -9.06
N VAL A 167 32.02 -24.05 -8.00
CA VAL A 167 33.29 -24.18 -7.27
C VAL A 167 33.41 -25.57 -6.60
N VAL A 168 32.34 -26.01 -5.90
CA VAL A 168 32.31 -27.35 -5.29
C VAL A 168 32.43 -28.45 -6.35
N LEU A 169 31.80 -28.29 -7.53
CA LEU A 169 31.90 -29.21 -8.65
C LEU A 169 33.34 -29.31 -9.19
N GLY A 170 34.06 -28.18 -9.20
CA GLY A 170 35.47 -28.14 -9.58
C GLY A 170 36.41 -28.77 -8.55
N LEU A 171 36.07 -28.71 -7.26
CA LEU A 171 36.84 -29.29 -6.17
C LEU A 171 36.59 -30.79 -5.96
N ASP A 172 35.30 -31.17 -5.87
CA ASP A 172 34.91 -32.56 -5.64
C ASP A 172 33.55 -32.90 -6.29
N ARG A 173 33.56 -33.72 -7.34
CA ARG A 173 32.38 -34.13 -8.10
C ARG A 173 31.37 -34.92 -7.26
N ARG A 174 31.78 -35.72 -6.28
CA ARG A 174 30.86 -36.52 -5.44
C ARG A 174 30.08 -35.62 -4.47
N SER A 175 30.77 -34.68 -3.82
CA SER A 175 30.13 -33.68 -2.98
C SER A 175 29.18 -32.79 -3.81
N ALA A 176 29.57 -32.40 -5.03
CA ALA A 176 28.72 -31.64 -5.94
C ALA A 176 27.44 -32.41 -6.33
N LEU A 177 27.50 -33.73 -6.51
CA LEU A 177 26.31 -34.55 -6.77
C LEU A 177 25.33 -34.53 -5.60
N ILE A 178 25.83 -34.61 -4.35
CA ILE A 178 24.98 -34.50 -3.15
C ILE A 178 24.31 -33.14 -3.12
N VAL A 179 25.07 -32.07 -3.35
CA VAL A 179 24.56 -30.70 -3.39
C VAL A 179 23.52 -30.53 -4.52
N ALA A 180 23.81 -31.07 -5.72
CA ALA A 180 22.89 -31.03 -6.88
C ALA A 180 21.54 -31.71 -6.61
N LEU A 181 21.52 -32.80 -5.84
CA LEU A 181 20.30 -33.50 -5.46
C LEU A 181 19.52 -32.80 -4.34
N THR A 182 20.22 -32.15 -3.42
CA THR A 182 19.62 -31.59 -2.21
C THR A 182 19.23 -30.11 -2.35
N VAL A 183 19.95 -29.31 -3.15
CA VAL A 183 19.62 -27.89 -3.39
C VAL A 183 18.20 -27.69 -3.95
N PRO A 184 17.73 -28.46 -4.95
CA PRO A 184 16.36 -28.30 -5.46
C PRO A 184 15.26 -28.63 -4.43
N LEU A 185 15.58 -29.40 -3.39
CA LEU A 185 14.64 -29.74 -2.33
C LEU A 185 14.24 -28.50 -1.54
N VAL A 186 15.15 -27.53 -1.35
CA VAL A 186 14.89 -26.29 -0.60
C VAL A 186 13.78 -25.46 -1.26
N PRO A 187 13.86 -25.05 -2.54
CA PRO A 187 12.78 -24.31 -3.17
C PRO A 187 11.50 -25.15 -3.32
N LEU A 188 11.59 -26.45 -3.53
CA LEU A 188 10.42 -27.33 -3.59
C LEU A 188 9.62 -27.28 -2.28
N PHE A 189 10.27 -27.45 -1.14
CA PHE A 189 9.62 -27.36 0.16
C PHE A 189 9.15 -25.93 0.47
N MET A 190 9.90 -24.91 0.05
CA MET A 190 9.50 -23.52 0.21
C MET A 190 8.17 -23.22 -0.51
N VAL A 191 7.99 -23.74 -1.73
CA VAL A 191 6.71 -23.60 -2.46
C VAL A 191 5.59 -24.36 -1.77
N LEU A 192 5.83 -25.62 -1.37
CA LEU A 192 4.83 -26.47 -0.72
C LEU A 192 4.33 -25.84 0.59
N VAL A 193 5.23 -25.39 1.44
CA VAL A 193 4.89 -24.71 2.70
C VAL A 193 4.25 -23.33 2.44
N GLY A 194 4.70 -22.62 1.41
CA GLY A 194 4.14 -21.32 1.02
C GLY A 194 2.66 -21.39 0.64
N LEU A 195 2.24 -22.46 -0.04
CA LEU A 195 0.84 -22.68 -0.40
C LEU A 195 -0.05 -22.90 0.85
N GLU A 196 0.41 -23.70 1.81
CA GLU A 196 -0.32 -23.93 3.06
C GLU A 196 -0.35 -22.67 3.94
N THR A 197 0.74 -21.91 3.97
CA THR A 197 0.83 -20.64 4.72
C THR A 197 -0.22 -19.64 4.26
N ARG A 198 -0.39 -19.42 2.94
CA ARG A 198 -1.40 -18.50 2.39
C ARG A 198 -2.80 -18.81 2.90
N ARG A 199 -3.17 -20.10 2.87
CA ARG A 199 -4.49 -20.57 3.29
C ARG A 199 -4.77 -20.25 4.77
N ARG A 200 -3.75 -20.30 5.61
CA ARG A 200 -3.87 -20.03 7.06
C ARG A 200 -3.74 -18.55 7.39
N SER A 201 -2.91 -17.80 6.67
CA SER A 201 -2.83 -16.35 6.83
C SER A 201 -4.16 -15.69 6.50
N GLN A 202 -4.85 -16.13 5.44
CA GLN A 202 -6.19 -15.60 5.12
C GLN A 202 -7.18 -15.86 6.27
N LYS A 203 -7.23 -17.10 6.81
CA LYS A 203 -8.07 -17.41 7.96
C LYS A 203 -7.73 -16.59 9.22
N HIS A 204 -6.46 -16.26 9.40
CA HIS A 204 -6.02 -15.39 10.49
C HIS A 204 -6.53 -13.97 10.31
N LEU A 205 -6.39 -13.38 9.11
CA LEU A 205 -6.91 -12.06 8.78
C LEU A 205 -8.43 -12.00 8.97
N ASP A 206 -9.18 -12.95 8.42
CA ASP A 206 -10.64 -13.02 8.57
C ASP A 206 -11.07 -13.08 10.04
N ALA A 207 -10.31 -13.81 10.89
CA ALA A 207 -10.60 -13.91 12.31
C ALA A 207 -10.32 -12.61 13.07
N MET A 208 -9.23 -11.89 12.69
CA MET A 208 -8.87 -10.60 13.29
C MET A 208 -9.84 -9.49 12.86
N GLU A 209 -10.26 -9.47 11.60
CA GLU A 209 -11.27 -8.53 11.10
C GLU A 209 -12.61 -8.69 11.82
N ARG A 210 -13.07 -9.93 11.97
CA ARG A 210 -14.31 -10.24 12.74
C ARG A 210 -14.20 -9.81 14.19
N LEU A 211 -13.06 -10.04 14.84
CA LEU A 211 -12.84 -9.60 16.21
C LEU A 211 -12.84 -8.06 16.27
N GLY A 212 -12.14 -7.39 15.37
CA GLY A 212 -12.06 -5.92 15.28
C GLY A 212 -13.42 -5.29 15.06
N ALA A 213 -14.16 -5.72 14.05
CA ALA A 213 -15.50 -5.20 13.72
C ALA A 213 -16.47 -5.37 14.90
N ARG A 214 -16.51 -6.56 15.53
CA ARG A 214 -17.38 -6.80 16.66
C ARG A 214 -16.97 -6.04 17.92
N THR A 215 -15.68 -5.80 18.13
CA THR A 215 -15.21 -4.99 19.25
C THR A 215 -15.63 -3.52 19.06
N LEU A 216 -15.50 -2.98 17.84
CA LEU A 216 -15.97 -1.63 17.52
C LEU A 216 -17.48 -1.49 17.68
N ASP A 217 -18.27 -2.43 17.16
CA ASP A 217 -19.72 -2.47 17.35
C ASP A 217 -20.11 -2.44 18.84
N LEU A 218 -19.39 -3.20 19.66
CA LEU A 218 -19.64 -3.25 21.10
C LEU A 218 -19.28 -1.94 21.79
N ILE A 219 -18.14 -1.33 21.45
CA ILE A 219 -17.72 -0.03 21.98
C ILE A 219 -18.77 1.05 21.65
N ALA A 220 -19.23 1.08 20.39
CA ALA A 220 -20.29 2.00 19.95
C ALA A 220 -21.63 1.73 20.66
N GLY A 221 -21.93 0.48 20.95
CA GLY A 221 -23.16 0.04 21.64
C GLY A 221 -23.10 0.08 23.18
N VAL A 222 -21.94 0.36 23.80
CA VAL A 222 -21.79 0.40 25.28
C VAL A 222 -22.80 1.32 25.96
N PRO A 223 -23.06 2.54 25.48
CA PRO A 223 -24.06 3.41 26.11
C PRO A 223 -25.45 2.76 26.16
N THR A 224 -25.87 2.14 25.06
CA THR A 224 -27.17 1.45 24.95
C THR A 224 -27.23 0.21 25.85
N LEU A 225 -26.15 -0.60 25.85
CA LEU A 225 -26.07 -1.78 26.72
C LEU A 225 -26.13 -1.41 28.21
N ARG A 226 -25.48 -0.32 28.59
CA ARG A 226 -25.49 0.20 29.95
C ARG A 226 -26.86 0.73 30.37
N ALA A 227 -27.53 1.44 29.47
CA ALA A 227 -28.91 1.91 29.69
C ALA A 227 -29.89 0.76 29.89
N LEU A 228 -29.65 -0.39 29.26
CA LEU A 228 -30.47 -1.60 29.36
C LEU A 228 -30.02 -2.56 30.49
N GLY A 229 -28.97 -2.24 31.27
CA GLY A 229 -28.41 -3.11 32.31
C GLY A 229 -27.79 -4.42 31.80
N ARG A 230 -27.43 -4.47 30.49
CA ARG A 230 -26.91 -5.68 29.82
C ARG A 230 -25.42 -5.58 29.42
N GLU A 231 -24.66 -4.74 30.08
CA GLU A 231 -23.23 -4.51 29.81
C GLU A 231 -22.34 -5.76 29.89
N ARG A 232 -22.74 -6.75 30.70
CA ARG A 232 -22.01 -8.03 30.89
C ARG A 232 -22.34 -9.11 29.84
N GLY A 233 -23.45 -8.96 29.12
CA GLY A 233 -23.93 -9.96 28.16
C GLY A 233 -22.95 -10.29 27.03
N PRO A 234 -22.29 -9.30 26.41
CA PRO A 234 -21.34 -9.55 25.32
C PRO A 234 -20.00 -10.18 25.73
N ALA A 235 -19.66 -10.25 27.02
CA ALA A 235 -18.34 -10.68 27.49
C ALA A 235 -17.96 -12.10 27.04
N THR A 236 -18.91 -13.04 27.05
CA THR A 236 -18.68 -14.41 26.56
C THR A 236 -18.38 -14.42 25.07
N ARG A 237 -19.14 -13.67 24.28
CA ARG A 237 -19.00 -13.60 22.82
C ARG A 237 -17.67 -12.97 22.40
N VAL A 238 -17.22 -11.93 23.11
CA VAL A 238 -15.88 -11.32 22.90
C VAL A 238 -14.78 -12.33 23.24
N ARG A 239 -14.95 -13.08 24.35
CA ARG A 239 -14.00 -14.12 24.74
C ARG A 239 -13.90 -15.22 23.69
N ASP A 240 -15.01 -15.66 23.11
CA ASP A 240 -15.04 -16.70 22.08
C ASP A 240 -14.38 -16.22 20.79
N LEU A 241 -14.66 -14.98 20.36
CA LEU A 241 -13.99 -14.35 19.22
C LEU A 241 -12.47 -14.18 19.47
N GLY A 242 -12.09 -13.74 20.67
CA GLY A 242 -10.68 -13.64 21.06
C GLY A 242 -9.98 -15.01 21.07
N ASN A 243 -10.66 -16.07 21.53
CA ASN A 243 -10.14 -17.42 21.48
C ASN A 243 -10.01 -17.95 20.04
N ALA A 244 -10.97 -17.63 19.16
CA ALA A 244 -10.90 -17.96 17.74
C ALA A 244 -9.72 -17.25 17.06
N ALA A 245 -9.55 -15.96 17.30
CA ALA A 245 -8.41 -15.17 16.80
C ALA A 245 -7.07 -15.74 17.31
N ARG A 246 -6.98 -16.06 18.63
CA ARG A 246 -5.79 -16.69 19.22
C ARG A 246 -5.46 -18.04 18.56
N LYS A 247 -6.46 -18.90 18.33
CA LYS A 247 -6.26 -20.19 17.64
C LYS A 247 -5.78 -20.01 16.21
N ALA A 248 -6.32 -19.03 15.48
CA ALA A 248 -5.92 -18.71 14.12
C ALA A 248 -4.47 -18.19 14.07
N THR A 249 -4.10 -17.25 14.97
CA THR A 249 -2.74 -16.74 15.12
C THR A 249 -1.75 -17.86 15.43
N MET A 250 -2.08 -18.71 16.42
CA MET A 250 -1.22 -19.84 16.80
C MET A 250 -1.05 -20.84 15.64
N GLY A 251 -2.11 -21.04 14.83
CA GLY A 251 -2.06 -21.87 13.63
C GLY A 251 -1.11 -21.30 12.56
N SER A 252 -1.14 -20.01 12.35
CA SER A 252 -0.22 -19.31 11.42
C SER A 252 1.23 -19.37 11.91
N LEU A 253 1.46 -19.07 13.20
CA LEU A 253 2.80 -19.14 13.81
C LEU A 253 3.38 -20.55 13.74
N ARG A 254 2.59 -21.61 14.02
CA ARG A 254 3.06 -23.00 13.94
C ARG A 254 3.59 -23.34 12.55
N ILE A 255 2.94 -22.86 11.49
CA ILE A 255 3.41 -23.12 10.11
C ILE A 255 4.67 -22.33 9.82
N ALA A 256 4.76 -21.06 10.23
CA ALA A 256 5.95 -20.26 10.04
C ALA A 256 7.18 -20.91 10.71
N PHE A 257 7.03 -21.37 11.96
CA PHE A 257 8.08 -22.10 12.66
C PHE A 257 8.41 -23.46 12.02
N MET A 258 7.38 -24.21 11.58
CA MET A 258 7.58 -25.50 10.93
C MET A 258 8.31 -25.33 9.59
N SER A 259 8.01 -24.26 8.83
CA SER A 259 8.70 -23.92 7.60
C SER A 259 10.18 -23.70 7.84
N GLY A 260 10.53 -22.84 8.83
CA GLY A 260 11.92 -22.60 9.20
C GLY A 260 12.64 -23.86 9.65
N PHE A 261 11.99 -24.67 10.49
CA PHE A 261 12.53 -25.94 11.00
C PHE A 261 12.83 -26.94 9.86
N VAL A 262 11.90 -27.14 8.93
CA VAL A 262 12.09 -28.08 7.80
C VAL A 262 13.25 -27.63 6.91
N LEU A 263 13.34 -26.33 6.60
CA LEU A 263 14.45 -25.79 5.81
C LEU A 263 15.79 -25.97 6.55
N GLU A 264 15.83 -25.76 7.88
CA GLU A 264 17.01 -25.97 8.70
C GLU A 264 17.46 -27.44 8.68
N VAL A 265 16.52 -28.37 8.87
CA VAL A 265 16.80 -29.82 8.86
C VAL A 265 17.33 -30.25 7.49
N ILE A 266 16.70 -29.82 6.39
CA ILE A 266 17.16 -30.18 5.03
C ILE A 266 18.59 -29.67 4.80
N THR A 267 18.85 -28.41 5.11
CA THR A 267 20.18 -27.81 4.87
C THR A 267 21.25 -28.43 5.76
N THR A 268 20.97 -28.62 7.04
CA THR A 268 21.92 -29.23 7.98
C THR A 268 22.20 -30.69 7.64
N LEU A 269 21.17 -31.46 7.28
CA LEU A 269 21.34 -32.86 6.87
C LEU A 269 22.16 -32.96 5.57
N SER A 270 21.92 -32.05 4.62
CA SER A 270 22.68 -31.99 3.36
C SER A 270 24.17 -31.71 3.62
N VAL A 271 24.47 -30.73 4.47
CA VAL A 271 25.85 -30.41 4.86
C VAL A 271 26.50 -31.59 5.61
N ALA A 272 25.76 -32.22 6.53
CA ALA A 272 26.24 -33.41 7.24
C ALA A 272 26.55 -34.58 6.29
N LEU A 273 25.73 -34.82 5.28
CA LEU A 273 25.96 -35.86 4.27
C LEU A 273 27.26 -35.60 3.45
N VAL A 274 27.47 -34.32 3.08
CA VAL A 274 28.74 -33.91 2.43
C VAL A 274 29.92 -34.16 3.37
N ALA A 275 29.81 -33.74 4.65
CA ALA A 275 30.86 -33.88 5.64
C ALA A 275 31.25 -35.36 5.88
N VAL A 276 30.25 -36.22 6.06
CA VAL A 276 30.46 -37.68 6.26
C VAL A 276 31.14 -38.30 5.02
N THR A 277 30.65 -37.96 3.84
CA THR A 277 31.22 -38.48 2.57
C THR A 277 32.66 -38.05 2.39
N LEU A 278 32.98 -36.79 2.68
CA LEU A 278 34.37 -36.27 2.63
C LEU A 278 35.26 -36.92 3.69
N GLY A 279 34.75 -37.08 4.93
CA GLY A 279 35.50 -37.72 6.02
C GLY A 279 35.92 -39.14 5.69
N PHE A 280 35.00 -39.99 5.19
CA PHE A 280 35.34 -41.34 4.76
C PHE A 280 36.38 -41.36 3.64
N ARG A 281 36.26 -40.50 2.64
CA ARG A 281 37.19 -40.44 1.52
C ARG A 281 38.56 -39.88 1.89
N MET A 282 38.60 -38.97 2.87
CA MET A 282 39.85 -38.44 3.42
C MET A 282 40.63 -39.54 4.14
N ILE A 283 39.98 -40.40 4.93
CA ILE A 283 40.58 -41.55 5.60
C ILE A 283 41.11 -42.55 4.56
N GLN A 284 40.42 -42.72 3.43
CA GLN A 284 40.83 -43.60 2.35
C GLN A 284 41.90 -42.98 1.42
N GLY A 285 42.38 -41.76 1.71
CA GLY A 285 43.36 -41.04 0.89
C GLY A 285 42.83 -40.55 -0.46
N GLY A 286 41.53 -40.60 -0.67
CA GLY A 286 40.87 -40.21 -1.95
C GLY A 286 40.64 -38.71 -2.14
N VAL A 287 40.87 -37.88 -1.12
CA VAL A 287 40.70 -36.41 -1.15
C VAL A 287 41.75 -35.79 -0.24
N SER A 288 42.36 -34.69 -0.66
CA SER A 288 43.30 -33.93 0.17
C SER A 288 42.55 -33.22 1.31
N ILE A 289 43.23 -32.98 2.44
CA ILE A 289 42.69 -32.23 3.58
C ILE A 289 42.28 -30.82 3.16
N GLU A 290 43.08 -30.17 2.31
CA GLU A 290 42.81 -28.81 1.81
C GLU A 290 41.50 -28.76 1.02
N THR A 291 41.29 -29.72 0.09
CA THR A 291 40.03 -29.86 -0.68
C THR A 291 38.83 -30.17 0.23
N ALA A 292 39.01 -31.10 1.17
CA ALA A 292 37.95 -31.48 2.09
C ALA A 292 37.50 -30.29 2.96
N LEU A 293 38.43 -29.52 3.49
CA LEU A 293 38.15 -28.31 4.26
C LEU A 293 37.49 -27.23 3.41
N ALA A 294 37.96 -27.00 2.17
CA ALA A 294 37.39 -26.03 1.27
C ALA A 294 35.91 -26.37 0.96
N VAL A 295 35.62 -27.62 0.61
CA VAL A 295 34.23 -28.05 0.33
C VAL A 295 33.35 -27.99 1.58
N LEU A 296 33.90 -28.37 2.76
CA LEU A 296 33.14 -28.33 4.03
C LEU A 296 32.78 -26.90 4.44
N ILE A 297 33.66 -25.93 4.20
CA ILE A 297 33.39 -24.51 4.48
C ILE A 297 32.42 -23.91 3.45
N LEU A 298 32.52 -24.30 2.17
CA LEU A 298 31.67 -23.80 1.10
C LEU A 298 30.26 -24.41 1.10
N ALA A 299 30.10 -25.66 1.55
CA ALA A 299 28.81 -26.35 1.52
C ALA A 299 27.67 -25.56 2.21
N PRO A 300 27.82 -25.03 3.44
CA PRO A 300 26.80 -24.19 4.07
C PRO A 300 26.47 -22.93 3.25
N GLU A 301 27.44 -22.31 2.60
CA GLU A 301 27.27 -21.07 1.83
C GLU A 301 26.43 -21.29 0.55
N VAL A 302 26.34 -22.53 0.05
CA VAL A 302 25.43 -22.90 -1.06
C VAL A 302 23.97 -22.79 -0.61
N TYR A 303 23.64 -23.25 0.60
CA TYR A 303 22.26 -23.34 1.08
C TYR A 303 21.78 -22.07 1.81
N LEU A 304 22.70 -21.33 2.44
CA LEU A 304 22.37 -20.18 3.30
C LEU A 304 21.50 -19.12 2.61
N PRO A 305 21.80 -18.67 1.36
CA PRO A 305 20.96 -17.69 0.68
C PRO A 305 19.54 -18.22 0.40
N LEU A 306 19.42 -19.48 -0.02
CA LEU A 306 18.13 -20.12 -0.29
C LEU A 306 17.25 -20.23 0.97
N ARG A 307 17.85 -20.63 2.10
CA ARG A 307 17.19 -20.68 3.39
C ARG A 307 16.71 -19.30 3.83
N ASN A 308 17.55 -18.28 3.68
CA ASN A 308 17.21 -16.92 4.04
C ASN A 308 16.08 -16.34 3.17
N VAL A 309 16.02 -16.67 1.88
CA VAL A 309 14.87 -16.33 1.02
C VAL A 309 13.59 -16.89 1.63
N GLY A 310 13.58 -18.17 2.05
CA GLY A 310 12.41 -18.78 2.69
C GLY A 310 11.99 -18.06 3.98
N THR A 311 12.95 -17.73 4.83
CA THR A 311 12.70 -17.03 6.10
C THR A 311 12.13 -15.63 5.90
N HIS A 312 12.67 -14.87 4.94
CA HIS A 312 12.27 -13.48 4.69
C HIS A 312 11.02 -13.36 3.81
N PHE A 313 10.63 -14.43 3.10
CA PHE A 313 9.42 -14.45 2.28
C PHE A 313 8.16 -14.12 3.09
N HIS A 314 8.00 -14.73 4.26
CA HIS A 314 6.83 -14.50 5.11
C HIS A 314 6.75 -13.06 5.62
N ALA A 315 7.88 -12.48 6.02
CA ALA A 315 7.95 -11.10 6.51
C ALA A 315 7.65 -10.05 5.41
N SER A 316 7.84 -10.41 4.14
CA SER A 316 7.59 -9.52 2.99
C SER A 316 6.21 -9.70 2.37
N ALA A 317 5.51 -10.81 2.68
CA ALA A 317 4.24 -11.15 2.06
C ALA A 317 3.13 -10.13 2.37
N ASP A 318 3.07 -9.63 3.61
CA ASP A 318 2.08 -8.64 4.04
C ASP A 318 2.29 -7.29 3.32
N GLY A 319 3.56 -6.86 3.18
CA GLY A 319 3.89 -5.65 2.44
C GLY A 319 3.56 -5.75 0.95
N MET A 320 3.78 -6.91 0.34
CA MET A 320 3.39 -7.16 -1.04
C MET A 320 1.88 -7.16 -1.24
N ALA A 321 1.11 -7.67 -0.28
CA ALA A 321 -0.35 -7.60 -0.33
C ALA A 321 -0.85 -6.15 -0.26
N ALA A 322 -0.25 -5.31 0.58
CA ALA A 322 -0.54 -3.89 0.64
C ALA A 322 -0.17 -3.15 -0.66
N ALA A 323 0.96 -3.52 -1.29
CA ALA A 323 1.33 -2.98 -2.60
C ALA A 323 0.34 -3.39 -3.70
N ASP A 324 -0.13 -4.65 -3.69
CA ASP A 324 -1.17 -5.11 -4.62
C ASP A 324 -2.46 -4.30 -4.45
N GLY A 325 -2.88 -4.01 -3.21
CA GLY A 325 -4.00 -3.12 -2.91
C GLY A 325 -3.78 -1.70 -3.43
N ALA A 326 -2.58 -1.13 -3.21
CA ALA A 326 -2.22 0.18 -3.71
C ALA A 326 -2.24 0.24 -5.25
N PHE A 327 -1.70 -0.77 -5.94
CA PHE A 327 -1.76 -0.84 -7.39
C PHE A 327 -3.17 -1.02 -7.93
N SER A 328 -3.99 -1.84 -7.28
CA SER A 328 -5.39 -2.01 -7.65
C SER A 328 -6.19 -0.70 -7.53
N LEU A 329 -5.81 0.16 -6.57
CA LEU A 329 -6.37 1.50 -6.46
C LEU A 329 -5.89 2.39 -7.60
N LEU A 330 -4.58 2.42 -7.88
CA LEU A 330 -3.98 3.23 -8.95
C LEU A 330 -4.42 2.81 -10.37
N GLU A 331 -4.96 1.62 -10.53
CA GLU A 331 -5.52 1.09 -11.78
C GLU A 331 -7.01 1.44 -11.96
N GLN A 332 -7.69 1.92 -10.90
CA GLN A 332 -9.07 2.43 -11.03
C GLN A 332 -9.03 3.76 -11.77
N GLU A 333 -9.91 3.93 -12.72
CA GLU A 333 -10.04 5.21 -13.41
C GLU A 333 -10.69 6.25 -12.47
N PRO A 334 -10.10 7.45 -12.33
CA PRO A 334 -10.76 8.53 -11.62
C PRO A 334 -12.11 8.86 -12.27
N VAL A 335 -13.07 9.24 -11.45
CA VAL A 335 -14.34 9.72 -11.97
C VAL A 335 -14.08 11.09 -12.62
N ALA A 336 -13.89 11.11 -13.92
CA ALA A 336 -13.63 12.33 -14.66
C ALA A 336 -14.88 13.25 -14.60
N VAL A 337 -14.69 14.44 -14.05
CA VAL A 337 -15.62 15.55 -14.19
C VAL A 337 -14.92 16.59 -15.06
N GLY A 338 -15.53 16.94 -16.16
CA GLY A 338 -14.90 17.85 -17.13
C GLY A 338 -13.74 17.23 -17.90
N THR A 339 -13.12 18.04 -18.72
CA THR A 339 -11.98 17.67 -19.56
C THR A 339 -10.71 18.36 -19.01
N PRO A 340 -9.66 17.62 -18.61
CA PRO A 340 -8.39 18.24 -18.20
C PRO A 340 -7.83 19.17 -19.29
N GLY A 341 -7.58 20.44 -18.95
CA GLY A 341 -7.20 21.46 -19.93
C GLY A 341 -8.30 21.88 -20.88
N GLY A 342 -9.57 21.61 -20.55
CA GLY A 342 -10.75 22.03 -21.26
C GLY A 342 -10.97 23.55 -21.25
N HIS A 343 -12.14 23.97 -21.67
CA HIS A 343 -12.45 25.41 -21.73
C HIS A 343 -12.51 26.03 -20.32
N ILE A 344 -11.78 27.10 -20.11
CA ILE A 344 -11.87 27.90 -18.87
C ILE A 344 -13.01 28.89 -19.04
N VAL A 345 -13.99 28.84 -18.14
CA VAL A 345 -15.12 29.77 -18.10
C VAL A 345 -15.07 30.60 -16.82
N ASP A 346 -15.35 31.88 -16.91
CA ASP A 346 -15.63 32.71 -15.73
C ASP A 346 -17.12 32.60 -15.38
N LEU A 347 -17.41 31.98 -14.22
CA LEU A 347 -18.79 31.76 -13.76
C LEU A 347 -19.46 33.06 -13.26
N ARG A 348 -18.70 34.14 -13.10
CA ARG A 348 -19.22 35.41 -12.63
C ARG A 348 -20.19 35.98 -13.63
N GLY A 349 -21.43 36.27 -13.19
CA GLY A 349 -22.47 36.85 -14.04
C GLY A 349 -23.11 35.88 -15.03
N LEU A 350 -22.73 34.59 -14.98
CA LEU A 350 -23.37 33.57 -15.80
C LEU A 350 -24.45 32.79 -14.98
N PRO A 351 -25.60 32.50 -15.56
CA PRO A 351 -26.56 31.59 -14.96
C PRO A 351 -26.04 30.15 -15.00
N LEU A 352 -26.35 29.36 -13.96
CA LEU A 352 -26.00 27.95 -13.87
C LEU A 352 -27.25 27.12 -14.15
N VAL A 353 -27.18 26.28 -15.17
CA VAL A 353 -28.32 25.52 -15.69
C VAL A 353 -28.14 24.03 -15.40
N PHE A 354 -29.13 23.46 -14.74
CA PHE A 354 -29.37 22.03 -14.64
C PHE A 354 -30.38 21.61 -15.67
N ASP A 355 -30.06 20.67 -16.53
CA ASP A 355 -30.95 20.12 -17.52
C ASP A 355 -31.13 18.62 -17.34
N SER A 356 -32.25 18.22 -16.75
CA SER A 356 -32.64 16.81 -16.54
C SER A 356 -31.60 15.97 -15.79
N VAL A 357 -30.87 16.59 -14.85
CA VAL A 357 -29.77 15.96 -14.13
C VAL A 357 -30.28 14.86 -13.21
N SER A 358 -29.67 13.68 -13.35
CA SER A 358 -29.90 12.54 -12.47
C SER A 358 -28.59 11.94 -12.03
N VAL A 359 -28.53 11.52 -10.75
CA VAL A 359 -27.35 10.88 -10.17
C VAL A 359 -27.77 9.61 -9.44
N ALA A 360 -27.18 8.48 -9.80
CA ALA A 360 -27.45 7.20 -9.15
C ALA A 360 -26.88 7.17 -7.72
N THR A 361 -27.57 6.53 -6.80
CA THR A 361 -27.03 6.24 -5.46
C THR A 361 -25.86 5.25 -5.54
N PRO A 362 -24.94 5.19 -4.56
CA PRO A 362 -23.78 4.28 -4.60
C PRO A 362 -24.14 2.80 -4.76
N ASP A 363 -25.33 2.39 -4.30
CA ASP A 363 -25.87 1.03 -4.44
C ASP A 363 -26.64 0.80 -5.76
N GLY A 364 -26.76 1.84 -6.61
CA GLY A 364 -27.46 1.78 -7.90
C GLY A 364 -28.98 1.62 -7.81
N THR A 365 -29.57 1.64 -6.60
CA THR A 365 -31.02 1.33 -6.41
C THR A 365 -31.93 2.51 -6.70
N ARG A 366 -31.40 3.75 -6.63
CA ARG A 366 -32.15 4.99 -6.77
C ARG A 366 -31.40 6.02 -7.59
N LEU A 367 -32.13 6.94 -8.20
CA LEU A 367 -31.61 8.20 -8.75
C LEU A 367 -31.93 9.32 -7.77
N ALA A 368 -30.94 10.00 -7.23
CA ALA A 368 -31.11 11.07 -6.26
C ALA A 368 -30.02 12.17 -6.46
N PRO A 369 -30.32 13.27 -7.16
CA PRO A 369 -31.61 13.68 -7.72
C PRO A 369 -32.02 12.88 -8.95
N SER A 370 -33.33 12.97 -9.32
CA SER A 370 -33.87 12.39 -10.54
C SER A 370 -34.49 13.48 -11.42
N SER A 371 -33.98 13.60 -12.66
CA SER A 371 -34.44 14.54 -13.68
C SER A 371 -34.59 15.99 -13.18
N LEU A 372 -33.61 16.43 -12.38
CA LEU A 372 -33.63 17.78 -11.80
C LEU A 372 -33.34 18.83 -12.89
N THR A 373 -34.25 19.79 -13.07
CA THR A 373 -34.12 20.88 -14.03
C THR A 373 -34.39 22.21 -13.36
N PHE A 374 -33.42 23.13 -13.41
CA PHE A 374 -33.59 24.51 -12.96
C PHE A 374 -32.48 25.40 -13.52
N THR A 375 -32.67 26.71 -13.43
CA THR A 375 -31.68 27.72 -13.77
C THR A 375 -31.49 28.64 -12.58
N ALA A 376 -30.29 28.61 -11.98
CA ALA A 376 -29.85 29.56 -10.98
C ALA A 376 -29.35 30.81 -11.71
N ALA A 377 -30.10 31.90 -11.68
CA ALA A 377 -29.70 33.14 -12.31
C ALA A 377 -28.47 33.73 -11.61
N ALA A 378 -27.65 34.48 -12.36
CA ALA A 378 -26.45 35.11 -11.79
C ALA A 378 -26.84 36.13 -10.71
N GLY A 379 -26.11 36.10 -9.59
CA GLY A 379 -26.35 37.02 -8.46
C GLY A 379 -27.70 36.81 -7.76
N THR A 380 -28.21 35.59 -7.73
CA THR A 380 -29.46 35.22 -7.01
C THR A 380 -29.23 34.13 -5.98
N LEU A 381 -30.17 34.00 -5.04
CA LEU A 381 -30.26 32.91 -4.08
C LEU A 381 -31.27 31.87 -4.56
N THR A 382 -30.76 30.71 -4.98
CA THR A 382 -31.60 29.55 -5.32
C THR A 382 -31.58 28.54 -4.17
N VAL A 383 -32.77 28.06 -3.75
CA VAL A 383 -32.89 27.07 -2.69
C VAL A 383 -33.37 25.73 -3.26
N LEU A 384 -32.63 24.68 -2.98
CA LEU A 384 -32.99 23.29 -3.22
C LEU A 384 -33.75 22.73 -2.00
N ARG A 385 -35.05 22.46 -2.15
CA ARG A 385 -35.91 21.95 -1.08
C ARG A 385 -36.27 20.48 -1.34
N GLY A 386 -36.46 19.70 -0.29
CA GLY A 386 -36.94 18.32 -0.35
C GLY A 386 -36.59 17.53 0.91
N PRO A 387 -37.16 16.34 1.11
CA PRO A 387 -36.85 15.44 2.20
C PRO A 387 -35.37 15.01 2.21
N ASN A 388 -34.95 14.44 3.33
CA ASN A 388 -33.59 13.88 3.41
C ASN A 388 -33.45 12.66 2.47
N GLY A 389 -32.28 12.55 1.78
CA GLY A 389 -32.01 11.48 0.84
C GLY A 389 -32.53 11.69 -0.59
N GLU A 390 -33.20 12.83 -0.90
CA GLU A 390 -33.69 13.17 -2.25
C GLU A 390 -32.57 13.67 -3.21
N GLY A 391 -31.33 13.84 -2.73
CA GLY A 391 -30.19 14.20 -3.58
C GLY A 391 -29.83 15.68 -3.61
N LYS A 392 -30.27 16.48 -2.64
CA LYS A 392 -29.95 17.92 -2.55
C LYS A 392 -28.43 18.17 -2.49
N SER A 393 -27.72 17.51 -1.54
CA SER A 393 -26.26 17.62 -1.41
C SER A 393 -25.54 17.05 -2.65
N THR A 394 -26.11 16.02 -3.26
CA THR A 394 -25.60 15.44 -4.51
C THR A 394 -25.69 16.42 -5.68
N ALA A 395 -26.78 17.17 -5.77
CA ALA A 395 -26.96 18.24 -6.77
C ALA A 395 -25.92 19.36 -6.56
N LEU A 396 -25.66 19.76 -5.32
CA LEU A 396 -24.62 20.74 -5.02
C LEU A 396 -23.21 20.24 -5.41
N LEU A 397 -22.89 18.96 -5.17
CA LEU A 397 -21.61 18.35 -5.59
C LEU A 397 -21.50 18.30 -7.12
N ALA A 398 -22.59 18.02 -7.84
CA ALA A 398 -22.60 18.05 -9.30
C ALA A 398 -22.35 19.47 -9.81
N LEU A 399 -22.96 20.50 -9.19
CA LEU A 399 -22.74 21.89 -9.53
C LEU A 399 -21.31 22.37 -9.25
N ALA A 400 -20.70 21.87 -8.18
CA ALA A 400 -19.32 22.16 -7.84
C ALA A 400 -18.30 21.56 -8.81
N GLY A 401 -18.71 20.69 -9.75
CA GLY A 401 -17.79 19.95 -10.58
C GLY A 401 -17.05 18.84 -9.83
N LEU A 402 -17.60 18.36 -8.71
CA LEU A 402 -16.99 17.30 -7.87
C LEU A 402 -17.63 15.93 -8.10
N LEU A 403 -18.74 15.89 -8.85
CA LEU A 403 -19.49 14.68 -9.16
C LEU A 403 -20.14 14.80 -10.54
N PRO A 404 -19.80 13.94 -11.51
CA PRO A 404 -20.46 13.97 -12.81
C PRO A 404 -21.90 13.46 -12.69
N PRO A 405 -22.86 14.04 -13.40
CA PRO A 405 -24.20 13.49 -13.50
C PRO A 405 -24.18 12.19 -14.32
N ASP A 406 -25.00 11.20 -13.93
CA ASP A 406 -25.19 9.97 -14.71
C ASP A 406 -26.09 10.21 -15.93
N LYS A 407 -27.00 11.21 -15.86
CA LYS A 407 -27.85 11.68 -16.96
C LYS A 407 -28.06 13.18 -16.86
N GLY A 408 -28.32 13.81 -18.00
CA GLY A 408 -28.49 15.25 -18.08
C GLY A 408 -27.19 16.02 -18.11
N THR A 409 -27.26 17.35 -18.09
CA THR A 409 -26.09 18.24 -18.20
C THR A 409 -26.12 19.36 -17.17
N VAL A 410 -24.93 19.81 -16.77
CA VAL A 410 -24.71 21.01 -15.95
C VAL A 410 -23.95 22.02 -16.81
N ARG A 411 -24.53 23.20 -17.02
CA ARG A 411 -23.97 24.21 -17.92
C ARG A 411 -23.86 25.57 -17.26
N ALA A 412 -22.86 26.35 -17.66
CA ALA A 412 -22.76 27.77 -17.37
C ALA A 412 -23.13 28.60 -18.62
N GLY A 413 -24.03 29.56 -18.45
CA GLY A 413 -24.58 30.34 -19.57
C GLY A 413 -25.87 29.77 -20.16
N VAL A 414 -26.46 30.46 -21.12
CA VAL A 414 -27.69 30.09 -21.83
C VAL A 414 -27.49 30.29 -23.33
N GLY A 415 -28.16 29.48 -24.16
CA GLY A 415 -28.09 29.56 -25.62
C GLY A 415 -26.78 28.99 -26.19
N ASP A 416 -26.37 29.49 -27.35
CA ASP A 416 -25.20 28.95 -28.10
C ASP A 416 -23.83 29.17 -27.44
N THR A 417 -23.78 30.04 -26.42
CA THR A 417 -22.55 30.30 -25.64
C THR A 417 -22.49 29.52 -24.33
N ALA A 418 -23.48 28.67 -24.04
CA ALA A 418 -23.50 27.86 -22.84
C ALA A 418 -22.40 26.79 -22.91
N LEU A 419 -21.55 26.75 -21.90
CA LEU A 419 -20.48 25.73 -21.76
C LEU A 419 -20.96 24.62 -20.83
N ASP A 420 -20.90 23.37 -21.33
CA ASP A 420 -21.13 22.19 -20.49
C ASP A 420 -19.96 21.95 -19.54
N LEU A 421 -20.26 21.55 -18.32
CA LEU A 421 -19.25 21.18 -17.32
C LEU A 421 -18.35 20.04 -17.82
N GLN A 422 -18.87 19.14 -18.68
CA GLN A 422 -18.08 18.05 -19.25
C GLN A 422 -16.98 18.54 -20.21
N ASP A 423 -17.18 19.69 -20.87
CA ASP A 423 -16.22 20.32 -21.80
C ASP A 423 -15.34 21.37 -21.10
N ALA A 424 -15.67 21.73 -19.85
CA ALA A 424 -14.95 22.69 -19.05
C ALA A 424 -13.73 22.06 -18.35
N ASP A 425 -12.74 22.89 -18.06
CA ASP A 425 -11.69 22.51 -17.10
C ASP A 425 -12.29 22.44 -15.69
N ALA A 426 -12.35 21.23 -15.13
CA ALA A 426 -13.02 20.97 -13.86
C ALA A 426 -12.33 21.67 -12.68
N ASP A 427 -11.01 21.80 -12.70
CA ASP A 427 -10.25 22.46 -11.63
C ASP A 427 -10.52 23.98 -11.65
N ALA A 428 -10.52 24.58 -12.84
CA ALA A 428 -10.86 25.98 -13.02
C ALA A 428 -12.33 26.29 -12.65
N TRP A 429 -13.25 25.36 -12.93
CA TRP A 429 -14.64 25.46 -12.51
C TRP A 429 -14.78 25.39 -10.99
N ALA A 430 -14.23 24.32 -10.37
CA ALA A 430 -14.28 24.11 -8.94
C ALA A 430 -13.60 25.22 -8.12
N ALA A 431 -12.54 25.83 -8.67
CA ALA A 431 -11.85 26.95 -8.04
C ALA A 431 -12.75 28.19 -7.86
N GLN A 432 -13.80 28.34 -8.66
CA GLN A 432 -14.77 29.43 -8.58
C GLN A 432 -15.98 29.13 -7.68
N CYS A 433 -16.12 27.86 -7.23
CA CYS A 433 -17.17 27.41 -6.35
C CYS A 433 -16.68 27.34 -4.89
N ALA A 434 -17.37 27.99 -3.96
CA ALA A 434 -17.16 27.83 -2.53
C ALA A 434 -18.17 26.81 -1.99
N TRP A 435 -17.68 25.59 -1.73
CA TRP A 435 -18.49 24.53 -1.13
C TRP A 435 -18.41 24.57 0.39
N VAL A 436 -19.55 24.69 1.07
CA VAL A 436 -19.66 24.57 2.53
C VAL A 436 -20.61 23.42 2.86
N PRO A 437 -20.09 22.28 3.31
CA PRO A 437 -20.88 21.12 3.69
C PRO A 437 -21.62 21.34 5.01
N GLN A 438 -22.64 20.51 5.28
CA GLN A 438 -23.41 20.52 6.51
C GLN A 438 -22.54 20.40 7.78
N ARG A 439 -21.41 19.68 7.70
CA ARG A 439 -20.43 19.52 8.78
C ARG A 439 -19.02 19.86 8.25
N PRO A 440 -18.65 21.15 8.31
CA PRO A 440 -17.34 21.53 7.82
C PRO A 440 -16.23 21.02 8.73
N GLU A 441 -15.21 20.41 8.13
CA GLU A 441 -13.97 19.98 8.78
C GLU A 441 -12.89 21.03 8.53
N LEU A 442 -12.42 21.68 9.60
CA LEU A 442 -11.46 22.78 9.54
C LEU A 442 -10.06 22.34 10.00
N GLY A 443 -9.78 21.04 9.96
CA GLY A 443 -8.48 20.49 10.38
C GLY A 443 -8.20 20.72 11.87
N ILE A 444 -6.94 21.06 12.19
CA ILE A 444 -6.47 21.22 13.58
C ILE A 444 -7.16 22.42 14.26
N GLU A 445 -7.37 23.53 13.53
CA GLU A 445 -7.99 24.75 14.03
C GLU A 445 -9.45 24.55 14.46
N GLY A 446 -10.15 23.63 13.81
CA GLY A 446 -11.56 23.32 14.11
C GLY A 446 -11.78 22.43 15.33
N ARG A 447 -10.73 21.80 15.90
CA ARG A 447 -10.90 20.78 16.95
C ARG A 447 -11.48 21.33 18.27
N SER A 448 -11.18 22.59 18.59
CA SER A 448 -11.66 23.26 19.81
C SER A 448 -12.99 24.00 19.63
N LEU A 449 -13.51 24.11 18.40
CA LEU A 449 -14.70 24.88 18.09
C LEU A 449 -15.96 24.00 18.15
N SER A 450 -17.07 24.59 18.62
CA SER A 450 -18.39 23.97 18.49
C SER A 450 -18.76 23.83 17.01
N LEU A 451 -19.74 22.96 16.69
CA LEU A 451 -20.16 22.74 15.29
C LEU A 451 -20.68 24.03 14.65
N GLY A 452 -21.47 24.84 15.39
CA GLY A 452 -21.91 26.15 14.91
C GLY A 452 -20.78 27.14 14.67
N GLN A 453 -19.76 27.16 15.53
CA GLN A 453 -18.57 28.01 15.34
C GLN A 453 -17.75 27.57 14.12
N ARG A 454 -17.59 26.25 13.91
CA ARG A 454 -16.94 25.70 12.70
C ARG A 454 -17.70 26.12 11.45
N GLN A 455 -19.00 26.06 11.50
CA GLN A 455 -19.86 26.43 10.38
C GLN A 455 -19.71 27.92 10.07
N MET A 456 -19.76 28.81 11.07
CA MET A 456 -19.55 30.24 10.86
C MET A 456 -18.17 30.56 10.29
N LEU A 457 -17.11 29.91 10.79
CA LEU A 457 -15.77 30.11 10.24
C LEU A 457 -15.64 29.62 8.78
N ALA A 458 -16.33 28.53 8.41
CA ALA A 458 -16.40 28.08 7.03
C ALA A 458 -17.10 29.10 6.11
N TYR A 459 -18.16 29.73 6.58
CA TYR A 459 -18.83 30.82 5.85
C TYR A 459 -17.95 32.06 5.73
N ASP A 460 -17.26 32.44 6.78
CA ASP A 460 -16.32 33.57 6.74
C ASP A 460 -15.25 33.34 5.68
N ARG A 461 -14.69 32.13 5.62
CA ARG A 461 -13.72 31.75 4.60
C ARG A 461 -14.33 31.76 3.18
N ALA A 462 -15.55 31.27 3.02
CA ALA A 462 -16.24 31.30 1.73
C ALA A 462 -16.48 32.73 1.27
N LEU A 463 -17.01 33.60 2.15
CA LEU A 463 -17.30 35.01 1.84
C LEU A 463 -16.05 35.83 1.53
N THR A 464 -14.90 35.48 2.13
CA THR A 464 -13.63 36.19 1.89
C THR A 464 -12.82 35.59 0.74
N SER A 465 -13.24 34.46 0.16
CA SER A 465 -12.49 33.75 -0.89
C SER A 465 -12.50 34.43 -2.26
N GLY A 466 -13.37 35.42 -2.50
CA GLY A 466 -13.57 36.06 -3.80
C GLY A 466 -14.21 35.19 -4.86
N ARG A 467 -14.72 34.00 -4.51
CA ARG A 467 -15.37 33.06 -5.44
C ARG A 467 -16.72 33.58 -5.92
N SER A 468 -17.12 33.19 -7.11
CA SER A 468 -18.33 33.68 -7.78
C SER A 468 -19.59 32.90 -7.42
N VAL A 469 -19.44 31.63 -7.00
CA VAL A 469 -20.54 30.71 -6.71
C VAL A 469 -20.41 30.13 -5.31
N PHE A 470 -21.46 30.22 -4.49
CA PHE A 470 -21.50 29.63 -3.16
C PHE A 470 -22.50 28.48 -3.13
N LEU A 471 -22.03 27.32 -2.70
CA LEU A 471 -22.80 26.08 -2.60
C LEU A 471 -22.88 25.69 -1.12
N LEU A 472 -24.08 25.82 -0.53
CA LEU A 472 -24.28 25.72 0.91
C LEU A 472 -25.22 24.55 1.25
N ASP A 473 -24.74 23.61 2.04
CA ASP A 473 -25.52 22.46 2.49
C ASP A 473 -25.98 22.65 3.92
N GLU A 474 -27.29 22.79 4.15
CA GLU A 474 -27.97 23.05 5.43
C GLU A 474 -27.30 24.17 6.24
N PRO A 475 -27.23 25.41 5.70
CA PRO A 475 -26.41 26.48 6.27
C PRO A 475 -26.77 26.88 7.71
N THR A 476 -28.02 26.65 8.13
CA THR A 476 -28.53 27.11 9.42
C THR A 476 -28.71 26.01 10.47
N ALA A 477 -28.40 24.74 10.13
CA ALA A 477 -28.76 23.57 10.94
C ALA A 477 -28.20 23.56 12.37
N HIS A 478 -27.10 24.26 12.61
CA HIS A 478 -26.40 24.25 13.91
C HIS A 478 -26.21 25.65 14.51
N LEU A 479 -27.01 26.63 14.05
CA LEU A 479 -26.95 28.02 14.48
C LEU A 479 -28.12 28.36 15.39
N ASP A 480 -27.87 29.20 16.38
CA ASP A 480 -28.93 29.85 17.16
C ASP A 480 -29.67 30.90 16.33
N GLY A 481 -30.78 31.42 16.86
CA GLY A 481 -31.62 32.35 16.13
C GLY A 481 -30.87 33.60 15.66
N ALA A 482 -30.06 34.20 16.53
CA ALA A 482 -29.31 35.41 16.22
C ALA A 482 -28.17 35.18 15.20
N ALA A 483 -27.48 34.04 15.28
CA ALA A 483 -26.47 33.67 14.30
C ALA A 483 -27.08 33.35 12.93
N ARG A 484 -28.26 32.72 12.91
CA ARG A 484 -29.02 32.42 11.70
C ARG A 484 -29.42 33.71 10.94
N GLU A 485 -30.02 34.67 11.62
CA GLU A 485 -30.40 35.95 11.02
C GLU A 485 -29.17 36.71 10.48
N ARG A 486 -28.08 36.73 11.22
CA ARG A 486 -26.82 37.35 10.77
C ARG A 486 -26.27 36.66 9.51
N LEU A 487 -26.30 35.33 9.46
CA LEU A 487 -25.84 34.58 8.27
C LEU A 487 -26.71 34.92 7.07
N ILE A 488 -28.06 34.88 7.18
CA ILE A 488 -28.95 35.19 6.09
C ILE A 488 -28.71 36.63 5.57
N ALA A 489 -28.56 37.60 6.46
CA ALA A 489 -28.27 38.98 6.06
C ALA A 489 -26.94 39.08 5.29
N ARG A 490 -25.94 38.33 5.67
CA ARG A 490 -24.62 38.29 4.99
C ARG A 490 -24.71 37.59 3.61
N LEU A 491 -25.49 36.50 3.50
CA LEU A 491 -25.71 35.82 2.22
C LEU A 491 -26.46 36.74 1.24
N LEU A 492 -27.52 37.45 1.70
CA LEU A 492 -28.22 38.43 0.88
C LEU A 492 -27.35 39.63 0.50
N LYS A 493 -26.40 40.02 1.33
CA LYS A 493 -25.39 41.02 0.96
C LYS A 493 -24.50 40.49 -0.18
N ALA A 494 -23.99 39.25 -0.08
CA ALA A 494 -23.15 38.65 -1.12
C ALA A 494 -23.90 38.52 -2.45
N VAL A 495 -25.18 38.16 -2.42
CA VAL A 495 -26.06 38.16 -3.61
C VAL A 495 -26.11 39.55 -4.28
N ARG A 496 -26.31 40.60 -3.50
CA ARG A 496 -26.28 41.99 -4.02
C ARG A 496 -24.92 42.42 -4.58
N GLU A 497 -23.86 41.78 -4.15
CA GLU A 497 -22.50 41.98 -4.67
C GLU A 497 -22.19 41.09 -5.90
N GLY A 498 -23.21 40.37 -6.40
CA GLY A 498 -23.14 39.58 -7.63
C GLY A 498 -22.72 38.12 -7.45
N VAL A 499 -22.65 37.60 -6.21
CA VAL A 499 -22.37 36.20 -5.94
C VAL A 499 -23.64 35.35 -6.18
N THR A 500 -23.52 34.29 -6.94
CA THR A 500 -24.61 33.33 -7.14
C THR A 500 -24.58 32.29 -6.00
N ILE A 501 -25.71 32.14 -5.30
CA ILE A 501 -25.79 31.20 -4.17
C ILE A 501 -26.83 30.11 -4.48
N VAL A 502 -26.40 28.85 -4.35
CA VAL A 502 -27.29 27.68 -4.35
C VAL A 502 -27.21 26.99 -3.00
N SER A 503 -28.33 26.94 -2.29
CA SER A 503 -28.41 26.38 -0.95
C SER A 503 -29.39 25.21 -0.88
N ALA A 504 -28.94 24.09 -0.33
CA ALA A 504 -29.81 22.98 0.05
C ALA A 504 -30.25 23.20 1.50
N THR A 505 -31.57 23.43 1.73
CA THR A 505 -32.08 23.63 3.10
C THR A 505 -33.56 23.39 3.23
N HIS A 506 -34.00 23.17 4.45
CA HIS A 506 -35.41 23.13 4.84
C HIS A 506 -35.81 24.32 5.77
N ASP A 507 -34.88 25.25 6.02
CA ASP A 507 -35.11 26.40 6.90
C ASP A 507 -36.08 27.40 6.25
N PRO A 508 -37.24 27.69 6.90
CA PRO A 508 -38.25 28.58 6.33
C PRO A 508 -37.73 30.01 6.07
N LEU A 509 -36.80 30.51 6.88
CA LEU A 509 -36.24 31.86 6.71
C LEU A 509 -35.36 31.97 5.48
N VAL A 510 -34.56 30.94 5.18
CA VAL A 510 -33.72 30.89 3.97
C VAL A 510 -34.60 30.70 2.75
N ILE A 511 -35.65 29.85 2.85
CA ILE A 511 -36.61 29.63 1.77
C ILE A 511 -37.40 30.93 1.45
N ALA A 512 -37.81 31.68 2.48
CA ALA A 512 -38.53 32.94 2.28
C ALA A 512 -37.66 34.07 1.68
N ALA A 513 -36.34 33.96 1.85
CA ALA A 513 -35.37 34.91 1.30
C ALA A 513 -34.87 34.53 -0.11
N ALA A 514 -35.29 33.38 -0.66
CA ALA A 514 -34.82 32.87 -1.94
C ALA A 514 -35.51 33.54 -3.13
N ASP A 515 -34.77 33.80 -4.19
CA ASP A 515 -35.29 34.26 -5.47
C ASP A 515 -35.95 33.10 -6.26
N LEU A 516 -35.42 31.87 -6.06
CA LEU A 516 -35.97 30.65 -6.68
C LEU A 516 -35.94 29.50 -5.67
N VAL A 517 -37.08 28.77 -5.58
CA VAL A 517 -37.15 27.53 -4.79
C VAL A 517 -37.43 26.36 -5.72
N VAL A 518 -36.59 25.33 -5.64
CA VAL A 518 -36.63 24.14 -6.50
C VAL A 518 -36.85 22.90 -5.64
N ASP A 519 -37.90 22.14 -5.96
CA ASP A 519 -38.16 20.86 -5.28
C ASP A 519 -37.32 19.74 -5.88
N VAL A 520 -36.45 19.12 -5.05
CA VAL A 520 -35.63 18.00 -5.43
C VAL A 520 -36.33 16.70 -5.07
N ARG A 521 -36.36 15.75 -6.01
CA ARG A 521 -36.98 14.44 -5.85
C ARG A 521 -36.03 13.33 -6.29
N ALA A 522 -36.14 12.20 -5.61
CA ALA A 522 -35.49 10.94 -6.03
C ALA A 522 -36.53 10.03 -6.71
N ALA A 523 -36.03 9.13 -7.55
CA ALA A 523 -36.84 8.07 -8.14
C ALA A 523 -36.14 6.72 -7.95
N HIS A 524 -36.91 5.64 -7.80
CA HIS A 524 -36.36 4.30 -7.85
C HIS A 524 -35.86 4.00 -9.27
N THR A 525 -34.66 3.51 -9.41
CA THR A 525 -34.20 2.95 -10.67
C THR A 525 -35.04 1.70 -10.90
N ALA A 526 -35.82 1.68 -11.97
CA ALA A 526 -36.44 0.43 -12.42
C ALA A 526 -35.30 -0.51 -12.82
N LEU A 527 -34.77 -1.27 -11.86
CA LEU A 527 -33.90 -2.40 -12.15
C LEU A 527 -34.74 -3.34 -13.02
N ALA A 528 -34.21 -3.66 -14.18
CA ALA A 528 -34.71 -4.66 -15.07
C ALA A 528 -35.04 -5.92 -14.25
N SER A 529 -36.32 -6.11 -13.92
CA SER A 529 -36.89 -7.40 -13.53
C SER A 529 -36.92 -8.28 -14.77
N GLY A 530 -35.73 -8.79 -15.14
CA GLY A 530 -35.55 -9.53 -16.38
C GLY A 530 -34.30 -10.38 -16.30
N ALA A 531 -34.24 -11.30 -15.32
CA ALA A 531 -33.41 -12.50 -15.39
C ALA A 531 -33.74 -13.43 -14.22
N SER A 532 -34.94 -14.05 -14.28
CA SER A 532 -35.20 -15.33 -13.62
C SER A 532 -36.32 -16.02 -14.38
N SER A 533 -36.00 -16.77 -15.35
CA SER A 533 -36.73 -17.93 -15.86
C SER A 533 -35.73 -19.00 -16.25
#